data_8bb77f30f6e4ed060b8b453ef55b5473
#
_entry.id   8bb77f30f6e4ed060b8b453ef55b5473
#
_cell.length_a   1.000
_cell.length_b   1.000
_cell.length_c   1.000
_cell.angle_alpha   90.00
_cell.angle_beta   90.00
_cell.angle_gamma   90.00
#
_symmetry.space_group_name_H-M   'P 1'
#
loop_
_entity.id
_entity.type
_entity.pdbx_description
1 polymer ?
#
loop_
_entity_poly.entity_id
_entity_poly.type
_entity_poly.pdbx_seq_one_letter_code
_entity_poly.pdbx_strand_id
1 'polypeptide(L)'
;MRLPAELAAAIEEALGGAAQLRAAAPVGGGCVADTARLVLSDERRFFLKYDLAGAAPAGIFTAEAESLRRLATVSGLRAPAVIDVRDAESGDAVGAGGPRWLLLEWLEPGRAAPHTWPALATSLLALHRSSGSEFGWDRDNFIGTLPQSNERVGDWPSFWRERRLRPQLRAAVDAGRIDGSEQDRFERLFDSLGERLEAGQREGPSLLHGDLWSGNLHVLSGGDPALIDPSSYYGHREVDLAMSQLFGGFDYVFYAAYHEQWPLLPGYESTRRHIYQLYYLLVHVNLFGAGYRGRTLAALGSLGY
;
A
#
# COMPACT_ATOMS: atom_id res chain seq x y z
N MET A 1 -5.00 -25.32 -11.02
CA MET A 1 -6.27 -24.60 -11.29
C MET A 1 -6.36 -24.33 -12.79
N ARG A 2 -7.57 -24.23 -13.36
CA ARG A 2 -7.76 -23.82 -14.77
C ARG A 2 -8.33 -22.40 -14.76
N LEU A 3 -7.68 -21.46 -15.44
CA LEU A 3 -8.27 -20.14 -15.67
C LEU A 3 -9.46 -20.24 -16.61
N PRO A 4 -10.45 -19.32 -16.53
CA PRO A 4 -11.49 -19.19 -17.57
C PRO A 4 -10.84 -19.01 -18.95
N ALA A 5 -11.43 -19.63 -19.96
CA ALA A 5 -10.84 -19.66 -21.31
C ALA A 5 -10.64 -18.24 -21.89
N GLU A 6 -11.60 -17.35 -21.64
CA GLU A 6 -11.53 -15.95 -22.08
C GLU A 6 -10.36 -15.19 -21.44
N LEU A 7 -10.16 -15.36 -20.12
CA LEU A 7 -9.02 -14.74 -19.41
C LEU A 7 -7.69 -15.32 -19.90
N ALA A 8 -7.60 -16.64 -20.07
CA ALA A 8 -6.40 -17.30 -20.55
C ALA A 8 -6.00 -16.79 -21.95
N ALA A 9 -6.94 -16.75 -22.89
CA ALA A 9 -6.72 -16.26 -24.24
C ALA A 9 -6.28 -14.78 -24.27
N ALA A 10 -6.93 -13.93 -23.47
CA ALA A 10 -6.59 -12.52 -23.39
C ALA A 10 -5.18 -12.28 -22.80
N ILE A 11 -4.77 -13.08 -21.81
CA ILE A 11 -3.40 -13.01 -21.26
C ILE A 11 -2.37 -13.53 -22.26
N GLU A 12 -2.65 -14.62 -22.99
CA GLU A 12 -1.76 -15.12 -24.05
C GLU A 12 -1.56 -14.07 -25.16
N GLU A 13 -2.63 -13.37 -25.54
CA GLU A 13 -2.57 -12.25 -26.50
C GLU A 13 -1.73 -11.09 -25.97
N ALA A 14 -1.95 -10.67 -24.72
CA ALA A 14 -1.16 -9.61 -24.05
C ALA A 14 0.34 -9.96 -23.96
N LEU A 15 0.66 -11.26 -23.89
CA LEU A 15 2.05 -11.77 -23.89
C LEU A 15 2.62 -12.00 -25.29
N GLY A 16 1.93 -11.55 -26.35
CA GLY A 16 2.37 -11.60 -27.73
C GLY A 16 2.04 -12.90 -28.46
N GLY A 17 1.20 -13.79 -27.89
CA GLY A 17 0.67 -14.99 -28.55
C GLY A 17 1.70 -16.11 -28.88
N ALA A 18 2.99 -15.88 -28.63
CA ALA A 18 4.05 -16.83 -29.01
C ALA A 18 4.17 -18.04 -28.06
N ALA A 19 3.69 -17.92 -26.84
CA ALA A 19 3.75 -18.98 -25.83
C ALA A 19 2.36 -19.17 -25.18
N GLN A 20 1.96 -20.44 -25.04
CA GLN A 20 0.66 -20.79 -24.45
C GLN A 20 0.76 -20.95 -22.93
N LEU A 21 -0.34 -20.71 -22.23
CA LEU A 21 -0.45 -20.97 -20.80
C LEU A 21 -0.43 -22.49 -20.53
N ARG A 22 0.65 -22.98 -19.93
CA ARG A 22 0.82 -24.39 -19.55
C ARG A 22 0.18 -24.73 -18.21
N ALA A 23 0.30 -23.84 -17.25
CA ALA A 23 -0.22 -24.04 -15.92
C ALA A 23 -0.58 -22.72 -15.21
N ALA A 24 -1.61 -22.79 -14.36
CA ALA A 24 -1.94 -21.75 -13.40
C ALA A 24 -2.12 -22.39 -12.01
N ALA A 25 -1.55 -21.78 -10.98
CA ALA A 25 -1.70 -22.22 -9.60
C ALA A 25 -2.11 -21.02 -8.74
N PRO A 26 -3.13 -21.18 -7.83
CA PRO A 26 -3.51 -20.10 -6.94
C PRO A 26 -2.34 -19.74 -6.03
N VAL A 27 -2.18 -18.47 -5.73
CA VAL A 27 -1.21 -17.94 -4.77
C VAL A 27 -2.00 -17.31 -3.64
N GLY A 28 -1.65 -17.59 -2.39
CA GLY A 28 -2.32 -16.96 -1.24
C GLY A 28 -1.85 -15.52 -1.04
N GLY A 29 -2.69 -14.68 -0.42
CA GLY A 29 -2.30 -13.34 0.05
C GLY A 29 -3.10 -12.16 -0.54
N GLY A 30 -3.96 -12.34 -1.52
CA GLY A 30 -4.83 -11.27 -2.04
C GLY A 30 -6.10 -11.09 -1.21
N CYS A 31 -6.35 -9.87 -0.69
CA CYS A 31 -7.63 -9.54 -0.02
C CYS A 31 -8.67 -8.92 -0.96
N VAL A 32 -8.28 -8.52 -2.18
CA VAL A 32 -9.07 -7.67 -3.08
C VAL A 32 -9.42 -8.36 -4.39
N ALA A 33 -8.56 -9.23 -4.88
CA ALA A 33 -8.68 -9.92 -6.16
C ALA A 33 -8.18 -11.37 -6.04
N ASP A 34 -8.60 -12.22 -6.96
CA ASP A 34 -8.00 -13.54 -7.10
C ASP A 34 -6.56 -13.43 -7.59
N THR A 35 -5.71 -14.36 -7.15
CA THR A 35 -4.30 -14.35 -7.52
C THR A 35 -3.83 -15.71 -8.01
N ALA A 36 -2.93 -15.72 -9.00
CA ALA A 36 -2.38 -16.94 -9.56
C ALA A 36 -0.93 -16.76 -10.02
N ARG A 37 -0.13 -17.81 -9.85
CA ARG A 37 1.12 -17.97 -10.58
C ARG A 37 0.82 -18.61 -11.93
N LEU A 38 1.31 -17.99 -13.00
CA LEU A 38 1.22 -18.50 -14.37
C LEU A 38 2.57 -19.09 -14.79
N VAL A 39 2.51 -20.17 -15.57
CA VAL A 39 3.68 -20.77 -16.24
C VAL A 39 3.33 -20.97 -17.71
N LEU A 40 4.14 -20.40 -18.59
CA LEU A 40 3.96 -20.55 -20.04
C LEU A 40 4.69 -21.79 -20.58
N SER A 41 4.44 -22.14 -21.84
CA SER A 41 5.08 -23.25 -22.54
C SER A 41 6.59 -23.08 -22.73
N ASP A 42 7.09 -21.84 -22.67
CA ASP A 42 8.51 -21.45 -22.72
C ASP A 42 9.15 -21.28 -21.33
N GLU A 43 8.49 -21.78 -20.28
CA GLU A 43 8.89 -21.75 -18.87
C GLU A 43 8.91 -20.35 -18.22
N ARG A 44 8.54 -19.27 -18.92
CA ARG A 44 8.34 -17.96 -18.29
C ARG A 44 7.24 -18.04 -17.23
N ARG A 45 7.44 -17.30 -16.14
CA ARG A 45 6.50 -17.25 -15.02
C ARG A 45 6.05 -15.83 -14.76
N PHE A 46 4.76 -15.70 -14.37
CA PHE A 46 4.14 -14.42 -14.05
C PHE A 46 3.28 -14.54 -12.80
N PHE A 47 3.08 -13.41 -12.13
CA PHE A 47 2.08 -13.26 -11.09
C PHE A 47 0.89 -12.52 -11.68
N LEU A 48 -0.30 -13.08 -11.50
CA LEU A 48 -1.56 -12.53 -11.98
C LEU A 48 -2.44 -12.16 -10.79
N LYS A 49 -2.90 -10.92 -10.74
CA LYS A 49 -4.12 -10.51 -10.01
C LYS A 49 -5.24 -10.36 -11.02
N TYR A 50 -6.44 -10.85 -10.71
CA TYR A 50 -7.57 -10.76 -11.64
C TYR A 50 -8.90 -10.69 -10.93
N ASP A 51 -9.88 -10.09 -11.59
CA ASP A 51 -11.25 -9.97 -11.13
C ASP A 51 -12.19 -10.31 -12.28
N LEU A 52 -12.94 -11.42 -12.10
CA LEU A 52 -13.93 -11.90 -13.06
C LEU A 52 -15.33 -11.40 -12.75
N ALA A 53 -15.60 -11.13 -11.47
CA ALA A 53 -16.93 -10.79 -10.98
C ALA A 53 -17.22 -9.28 -10.99
N GLY A 54 -16.21 -8.45 -11.26
CA GLY A 54 -16.33 -7.01 -11.12
C GLY A 54 -16.46 -6.53 -9.66
N ALA A 55 -15.99 -7.35 -8.70
CA ALA A 55 -16.10 -7.06 -7.27
C ALA A 55 -15.06 -6.02 -6.80
N ALA A 56 -13.91 -5.98 -7.45
CA ALA A 56 -12.88 -4.99 -7.14
C ALA A 56 -13.27 -3.61 -7.68
N PRO A 57 -12.92 -2.51 -6.99
CA PRO A 57 -13.14 -1.15 -7.49
C PRO A 57 -12.55 -0.94 -8.90
N ALA A 58 -13.24 -0.15 -9.73
CA ALA A 58 -12.71 0.25 -11.03
C ALA A 58 -11.44 1.09 -10.86
N GLY A 59 -10.42 0.83 -11.68
CA GLY A 59 -9.13 1.53 -11.63
C GLY A 59 -8.12 1.00 -10.60
N ILE A 60 -8.46 -0.02 -9.81
CA ILE A 60 -7.58 -0.53 -8.74
C ILE A 60 -6.29 -1.15 -9.29
N PHE A 61 -6.38 -1.94 -10.37
CA PHE A 61 -5.21 -2.53 -11.01
C PHE A 61 -4.35 -1.49 -11.72
N THR A 62 -4.98 -0.48 -12.33
CA THR A 62 -4.28 0.64 -12.94
C THR A 62 -3.51 1.45 -11.88
N ALA A 63 -4.14 1.74 -10.74
CA ALA A 63 -3.51 2.49 -9.64
C ALA A 63 -2.31 1.74 -9.04
N GLU A 64 -2.43 0.42 -8.86
CA GLU A 64 -1.31 -0.40 -8.41
C GLU A 64 -0.18 -0.46 -9.46
N ALA A 65 -0.53 -0.66 -10.74
CA ALA A 65 0.45 -0.66 -11.83
C ALA A 65 1.25 0.64 -11.91
N GLU A 66 0.60 1.79 -11.74
CA GLU A 66 1.26 3.10 -11.71
C GLU A 66 2.19 3.25 -10.51
N SER A 67 1.74 2.84 -9.33
CA SER A 67 2.57 2.81 -8.13
C SER A 67 3.81 1.94 -8.33
N LEU A 68 3.67 0.70 -8.84
CA LEU A 68 4.79 -0.20 -9.12
C LEU A 68 5.76 0.38 -10.15
N ARG A 69 5.25 0.97 -11.25
CA ARG A 69 6.08 1.64 -12.26
C ARG A 69 6.87 2.80 -11.65
N ARG A 70 6.26 3.55 -10.73
CA ARG A 70 6.94 4.65 -10.04
C ARG A 70 8.02 4.12 -9.09
N LEU A 71 7.73 3.09 -8.31
CA LEU A 71 8.73 2.44 -7.44
C LEU A 71 9.92 1.93 -8.26
N ALA A 72 9.68 1.34 -9.43
CA ALA A 72 10.72 0.83 -10.32
C ALA A 72 11.70 1.91 -10.86
N THR A 73 11.33 3.21 -10.78
CA THR A 73 12.27 4.30 -11.13
C THR A 73 13.27 4.61 -10.04
N VAL A 74 13.11 4.07 -8.83
CA VAL A 74 13.99 4.33 -7.68
C VAL A 74 15.17 3.36 -7.73
N SER A 75 16.36 3.90 -7.87
CA SER A 75 17.59 3.09 -7.91
C SER A 75 17.81 2.33 -6.60
N GLY A 76 18.08 1.04 -6.69
CA GLY A 76 18.31 0.18 -5.53
C GLY A 76 17.04 -0.34 -4.85
N LEU A 77 15.85 0.01 -5.36
CA LEU A 77 14.59 -0.57 -4.91
C LEU A 77 14.14 -1.67 -5.87
N ARG A 78 13.78 -2.84 -5.35
CA ARG A 78 13.20 -3.94 -6.12
C ARG A 78 11.70 -3.98 -5.93
N ALA A 79 10.96 -3.92 -7.03
CA ALA A 79 9.53 -4.17 -7.12
C ALA A 79 9.26 -5.03 -8.36
N PRO A 80 8.16 -5.79 -8.44
CA PRO A 80 7.84 -6.58 -9.62
C PRO A 80 7.59 -5.66 -10.83
N ALA A 81 8.13 -6.03 -11.99
CA ALA A 81 7.84 -5.33 -13.23
C ALA A 81 6.37 -5.53 -13.62
N VAL A 82 5.70 -4.45 -14.02
CA VAL A 82 4.37 -4.51 -14.62
C VAL A 82 4.51 -4.97 -16.06
N ILE A 83 3.93 -6.13 -16.37
CA ILE A 83 3.97 -6.73 -17.72
C ILE A 83 2.79 -6.21 -18.53
N ASP A 84 1.57 -6.29 -17.94
CA ASP A 84 0.35 -5.82 -18.57
C ASP A 84 -0.69 -5.46 -17.53
N VAL A 85 -1.61 -4.57 -17.86
CA VAL A 85 -2.74 -4.21 -17.04
C VAL A 85 -3.98 -3.97 -17.90
N ARG A 86 -5.08 -4.59 -17.52
CA ARG A 86 -6.41 -4.33 -18.06
C ARG A 86 -7.37 -4.06 -16.91
N ASP A 87 -7.99 -2.90 -16.92
CA ASP A 87 -8.88 -2.45 -15.85
C ASP A 87 -10.12 -1.75 -16.42
N ALA A 88 -11.12 -1.54 -15.58
CA ALA A 88 -12.27 -0.70 -15.89
C ALA A 88 -11.91 0.77 -15.61
N GLU A 89 -12.49 1.67 -16.38
CA GLU A 89 -12.44 3.09 -16.07
C GLU A 89 -13.46 3.46 -14.99
N SER A 90 -13.18 4.56 -14.27
CA SER A 90 -14.12 5.07 -13.27
C SER A 90 -15.43 5.48 -13.95
N GLY A 91 -16.53 4.81 -13.56
CA GLY A 91 -17.85 5.04 -14.16
C GLY A 91 -18.33 3.94 -15.10
N ASP A 92 -17.50 2.98 -15.46
CA ASP A 92 -17.93 1.80 -16.20
C ASP A 92 -18.93 0.96 -15.39
N ALA A 93 -19.93 0.38 -16.07
CA ALA A 93 -20.84 -0.55 -15.44
C ALA A 93 -20.07 -1.80 -14.98
N VAL A 94 -20.39 -2.29 -13.79
CA VAL A 94 -19.81 -3.52 -13.25
C VAL A 94 -19.96 -4.67 -14.25
N GLY A 95 -18.84 -5.29 -14.66
CA GLY A 95 -18.81 -6.36 -15.64
C GLY A 95 -18.86 -5.95 -17.13
N ALA A 96 -18.90 -4.67 -17.46
CA ALA A 96 -19.07 -4.18 -18.83
C ALA A 96 -17.81 -4.29 -19.74
N GLY A 97 -16.69 -4.84 -19.29
CA GLY A 97 -15.44 -4.84 -20.06
C GLY A 97 -14.72 -6.20 -20.18
N GLY A 98 -15.34 -7.28 -19.75
CA GLY A 98 -14.68 -8.59 -19.67
C GLY A 98 -13.74 -8.71 -18.45
N PRO A 99 -12.87 -9.75 -18.40
CA PRO A 99 -11.97 -9.96 -17.26
C PRO A 99 -10.96 -8.81 -17.11
N ARG A 100 -10.76 -8.40 -15.87
CA ARG A 100 -9.77 -7.38 -15.49
C ARG A 100 -8.58 -8.04 -14.83
N TRP A 101 -7.38 -7.50 -15.05
CA TRP A 101 -6.16 -8.07 -14.46
C TRP A 101 -5.04 -7.06 -14.31
N LEU A 102 -4.09 -7.43 -13.45
CA LEU A 102 -2.74 -6.90 -13.38
C LEU A 102 -1.77 -8.08 -13.49
N LEU A 103 -0.96 -8.08 -14.55
CA LEU A 103 0.04 -9.11 -14.82
C LEU A 103 1.41 -8.56 -14.47
N LEU A 104 2.09 -9.23 -13.56
CA LEU A 104 3.38 -8.84 -12.99
C LEU A 104 4.44 -9.90 -13.26
N GLU A 105 5.68 -9.49 -13.19
CA GLU A 105 6.82 -10.39 -13.08
C GLU A 105 6.63 -11.34 -11.88
N TRP A 106 6.96 -12.61 -12.07
CA TRP A 106 7.08 -13.56 -10.97
C TRP A 106 8.37 -13.34 -10.22
N LEU A 107 8.29 -12.99 -8.96
CA LEU A 107 9.42 -12.91 -8.05
C LEU A 107 9.57 -14.25 -7.32
N GLU A 108 10.67 -14.96 -7.55
CA GLU A 108 10.89 -16.27 -6.91
C GLU A 108 11.07 -16.10 -5.40
N PRO A 109 10.19 -16.72 -4.59
CA PRO A 109 10.23 -16.53 -3.15
C PRO A 109 11.43 -17.19 -2.49
N GLY A 110 11.94 -16.56 -1.45
CA GLY A 110 13.03 -17.02 -0.63
C GLY A 110 12.79 -16.83 0.85
N ARG A 111 13.88 -16.77 1.60
CA ARG A 111 13.85 -16.55 3.06
C ARG A 111 14.78 -15.39 3.40
N ALA A 112 14.41 -14.63 4.42
CA ALA A 112 15.24 -13.57 4.94
C ALA A 112 16.62 -14.09 5.38
N ALA A 113 17.64 -13.35 4.99
CA ALA A 113 19.04 -13.56 5.33
C ALA A 113 19.56 -12.36 6.15
N PRO A 114 20.73 -12.40 6.76
CA PRO A 114 21.24 -11.27 7.55
C PRO A 114 21.31 -9.95 6.80
N HIS A 115 21.54 -9.98 5.48
CA HIS A 115 21.61 -8.77 4.65
C HIS A 115 20.24 -8.21 4.24
N THR A 116 19.14 -8.98 4.36
CA THR A 116 17.79 -8.57 3.95
C THR A 116 17.39 -7.24 4.60
N TRP A 117 17.60 -7.12 5.90
CA TRP A 117 17.12 -5.97 6.65
C TRP A 117 17.90 -4.68 6.40
N PRO A 118 19.25 -4.68 6.36
CA PRO A 118 20.01 -3.52 5.92
C PRO A 118 19.73 -3.13 4.46
N ALA A 119 19.55 -4.11 3.56
CA ALA A 119 19.20 -3.86 2.17
C ALA A 119 17.81 -3.22 2.05
N LEU A 120 16.82 -3.69 2.83
CA LEU A 120 15.50 -3.08 2.88
C LEU A 120 15.57 -1.63 3.37
N ALA A 121 16.36 -1.34 4.42
CA ALA A 121 16.56 0.02 4.90
C ALA A 121 17.13 0.93 3.82
N THR A 122 18.14 0.45 3.08
CA THR A 122 18.75 1.19 1.96
C THR A 122 17.74 1.45 0.84
N SER A 123 16.93 0.45 0.47
CA SER A 123 15.89 0.58 -0.55
C SER A 123 14.81 1.58 -0.13
N LEU A 124 14.35 1.51 1.12
CA LEU A 124 13.35 2.43 1.65
C LEU A 124 13.88 3.87 1.77
N LEU A 125 15.14 4.03 2.15
CA LEU A 125 15.80 5.34 2.16
C LEU A 125 15.87 5.95 0.76
N ALA A 126 16.21 5.15 -0.25
CA ALA A 126 16.23 5.61 -1.64
C ALA A 126 14.83 6.04 -2.10
N LEU A 127 13.79 5.28 -1.73
CA LEU A 127 12.40 5.63 -1.99
C LEU A 127 12.03 6.96 -1.33
N HIS A 128 12.27 7.10 -0.04
CA HIS A 128 11.90 8.29 0.72
C HIS A 128 12.70 9.54 0.33
N ARG A 129 13.91 9.39 -0.23
CA ARG A 129 14.69 10.50 -0.79
C ARG A 129 14.19 10.97 -2.16
N SER A 130 13.28 10.22 -2.79
CA SER A 130 12.56 10.70 -3.97
C SER A 130 11.50 11.72 -3.53
N SER A 131 11.87 12.99 -3.51
CA SER A 131 11.01 14.08 -3.06
C SER A 131 9.99 14.52 -4.13
N GLY A 132 8.84 15.01 -3.67
CA GLY A 132 7.84 15.72 -4.49
C GLY A 132 7.85 17.22 -4.20
N SER A 133 7.10 17.99 -4.97
CA SER A 133 6.86 19.42 -4.70
C SER A 133 5.72 19.65 -3.71
N GLU A 134 4.77 18.73 -3.63
CA GLU A 134 3.57 18.79 -2.80
C GLU A 134 3.22 17.40 -2.28
N PHE A 135 2.44 17.34 -1.19
CA PHE A 135 1.86 16.12 -0.67
C PHE A 135 0.68 15.69 -1.55
N GLY A 136 0.54 14.37 -1.78
CA GLY A 136 -0.49 13.81 -2.64
C GLY A 136 0.07 13.06 -3.85
N TRP A 137 -0.75 12.86 -4.88
CA TRP A 137 -0.39 12.12 -6.07
C TRP A 137 -1.10 12.69 -7.30
N ASP A 138 -0.76 12.19 -8.51
CA ASP A 138 -1.37 12.65 -9.76
C ASP A 138 -2.83 12.21 -9.92
N ARG A 139 -3.23 11.16 -9.21
CA ARG A 139 -4.60 10.64 -9.15
C ARG A 139 -4.91 10.00 -7.82
N ASP A 140 -6.19 9.82 -7.55
CA ASP A 140 -6.66 9.00 -6.43
C ASP A 140 -6.30 7.53 -6.66
N ASN A 141 -6.07 6.79 -5.58
CA ASN A 141 -5.78 5.37 -5.59
C ASN A 141 -6.57 4.63 -4.50
N PHE A 142 -6.07 3.51 -4.03
CA PHE A 142 -6.79 2.68 -3.06
C PHE A 142 -5.87 2.24 -1.92
N ILE A 143 -6.46 2.02 -0.75
CA ILE A 143 -5.89 1.27 0.37
C ILE A 143 -6.79 0.06 0.65
N GLY A 144 -6.31 -1.16 0.33
CA GLY A 144 -7.21 -2.29 0.15
C GLY A 144 -8.24 -1.98 -0.94
N THR A 145 -9.55 -2.08 -0.64
CA THR A 145 -10.63 -1.68 -1.55
C THR A 145 -11.17 -0.27 -1.32
N LEU A 146 -10.65 0.45 -0.34
CA LEU A 146 -11.15 1.77 0.02
C LEU A 146 -10.49 2.86 -0.83
N PRO A 147 -11.24 3.81 -1.38
CA PRO A 147 -10.69 4.92 -2.12
C PRO A 147 -9.80 5.79 -1.24
N GLN A 148 -8.69 6.23 -1.79
CA GLN A 148 -7.71 7.09 -1.13
C GLN A 148 -7.50 8.35 -1.98
N SER A 149 -8.04 9.47 -1.51
CA SER A 149 -7.87 10.75 -2.18
C SER A 149 -6.44 11.25 -2.07
N ASN A 150 -5.91 11.73 -3.19
CA ASN A 150 -4.53 12.16 -3.32
C ASN A 150 -4.40 13.56 -3.92
N GLU A 151 -5.48 14.36 -3.91
CA GLU A 151 -5.40 15.75 -4.34
C GLU A 151 -4.21 16.45 -3.69
N ARG A 152 -3.38 17.08 -4.53
CA ARG A 152 -2.12 17.70 -4.10
C ARG A 152 -2.36 18.94 -3.25
N VAL A 153 -1.66 19.02 -2.12
CA VAL A 153 -1.67 20.17 -1.22
C VAL A 153 -0.26 20.41 -0.64
N GLY A 154 0.05 21.68 -0.32
CA GLY A 154 1.33 22.06 0.28
C GLY A 154 1.39 21.89 1.80
N ASP A 155 0.28 21.61 2.49
CA ASP A 155 0.19 21.52 3.95
C ASP A 155 -0.02 20.08 4.40
N TRP A 156 1.00 19.50 5.05
CA TRP A 156 0.97 18.10 5.51
C TRP A 156 -0.11 17.81 6.56
N PRO A 157 -0.26 18.62 7.63
CA PRO A 157 -1.32 18.40 8.61
C PRO A 157 -2.71 18.39 7.99
N SER A 158 -3.00 19.31 7.06
CA SER A 158 -4.27 19.36 6.34
C SER A 158 -4.45 18.16 5.42
N PHE A 159 -3.40 17.74 4.68
CA PHE A 159 -3.46 16.53 3.86
C PHE A 159 -3.80 15.31 4.72
N TRP A 160 -3.09 15.12 5.83
CA TRP A 160 -3.29 13.97 6.70
C TRP A 160 -4.68 13.95 7.32
N ARG A 161 -5.18 15.11 7.79
CA ARG A 161 -6.52 15.26 8.32
C ARG A 161 -7.59 14.98 7.26
N GLU A 162 -7.55 15.70 6.13
CA GLU A 162 -8.67 15.73 5.19
C GLU A 162 -8.64 14.59 4.16
N ARG A 163 -7.45 14.06 3.82
CA ARG A 163 -7.31 13.00 2.79
C ARG A 163 -7.03 11.62 3.39
N ARG A 164 -6.74 11.54 4.69
CA ARG A 164 -6.45 10.26 5.36
C ARG A 164 -7.40 9.98 6.52
N LEU A 165 -7.35 10.76 7.59
CA LEU A 165 -8.10 10.44 8.81
C LEU A 165 -9.60 10.69 8.67
N ARG A 166 -10.03 11.86 8.22
CA ARG A 166 -11.44 12.25 8.18
C ARG A 166 -12.31 11.35 7.30
N PRO A 167 -11.90 10.96 6.06
CA PRO A 167 -12.70 10.06 5.25
C PRO A 167 -12.91 8.69 5.91
N GLN A 168 -11.86 8.13 6.52
CA GLN A 168 -11.94 6.85 7.19
C GLN A 168 -12.77 6.90 8.48
N LEU A 169 -12.64 7.98 9.25
CA LEU A 169 -13.47 8.22 10.43
C LEU A 169 -14.95 8.33 10.03
N ARG A 170 -15.28 9.14 9.01
CA ARG A 170 -16.66 9.29 8.53
C ARG A 170 -17.25 7.94 8.12
N ALA A 171 -16.52 7.16 7.30
CA ALA A 171 -16.99 5.83 6.89
C ALA A 171 -17.23 4.90 8.09
N ALA A 172 -16.38 4.96 9.12
CA ALA A 172 -16.55 4.15 10.33
C ALA A 172 -17.75 4.59 11.18
N VAL A 173 -18.02 5.90 11.25
CA VAL A 173 -19.19 6.48 11.95
C VAL A 173 -20.48 6.13 11.19
N ASP A 174 -20.52 6.34 9.88
CA ASP A 174 -21.67 6.04 9.03
C ASP A 174 -22.05 4.54 9.08
N ALA A 175 -21.04 3.67 9.24
CA ALA A 175 -21.23 2.22 9.42
C ALA A 175 -21.54 1.82 10.89
N GLY A 176 -21.66 2.76 11.82
CA GLY A 176 -21.94 2.52 13.25
C GLY A 176 -20.81 1.78 13.98
N ARG A 177 -19.56 1.85 13.48
CA ARG A 177 -18.37 1.19 14.06
C ARG A 177 -17.63 2.07 15.06
N ILE A 178 -17.79 3.38 14.95
CA ILE A 178 -17.32 4.43 15.85
C ILE A 178 -18.54 5.22 16.28
N ASP A 179 -18.68 5.47 17.57
CA ASP A 179 -19.80 6.26 18.11
C ASP A 179 -19.52 7.77 18.19
N GLY A 180 -20.55 8.58 18.50
CA GLY A 180 -20.42 10.04 18.54
C GLY A 180 -19.41 10.54 19.57
N SER A 181 -19.30 9.89 20.73
CA SER A 181 -18.33 10.28 21.76
C SER A 181 -16.89 9.99 21.35
N GLU A 182 -16.68 8.92 20.59
CA GLU A 182 -15.40 8.56 20.04
C GLU A 182 -15.04 9.49 18.88
N GLN A 183 -16.01 9.84 18.03
CA GLN A 183 -15.83 10.85 16.98
C GLN A 183 -15.37 12.18 17.56
N ASP A 184 -15.97 12.65 18.66
CA ASP A 184 -15.56 13.89 19.33
C ASP A 184 -14.09 13.85 19.80
N ARG A 185 -13.57 12.67 20.18
CA ARG A 185 -12.17 12.49 20.54
C ARG A 185 -11.24 12.69 19.32
N PHE A 186 -11.65 12.18 18.16
CA PHE A 186 -10.92 12.41 16.91
C PHE A 186 -10.95 13.87 16.49
N GLU A 187 -12.09 14.57 16.61
CA GLU A 187 -12.16 15.99 16.25
C GLU A 187 -11.20 16.82 17.14
N ARG A 188 -11.12 16.53 18.44
CA ARG A 188 -10.11 17.18 19.31
C ARG A 188 -8.67 16.88 18.90
N LEU A 189 -8.38 15.64 18.43
CA LEU A 189 -7.07 15.33 17.84
C LEU A 189 -6.83 16.19 16.60
N PHE A 190 -7.83 16.33 15.71
CA PHE A 190 -7.71 17.09 14.48
C PHE A 190 -7.33 18.55 14.71
N ASP A 191 -7.83 19.18 15.77
CA ASP A 191 -7.49 20.54 16.15
C ASP A 191 -6.00 20.70 16.52
N SER A 192 -5.34 19.62 16.95
CA SER A 192 -3.93 19.62 17.37
C SER A 192 -2.94 19.15 16.30
N LEU A 193 -3.43 18.68 15.13
CA LEU A 193 -2.55 18.08 14.12
C LEU A 193 -1.53 19.06 13.55
N GLY A 194 -1.87 20.34 13.47
CA GLY A 194 -0.94 21.37 12.97
C GLY A 194 0.40 21.35 13.72
N GLU A 195 0.35 21.37 15.04
CA GLU A 195 1.53 21.32 15.91
C GLU A 195 2.20 19.94 15.89
N ARG A 196 1.37 18.87 16.04
CA ARG A 196 1.87 17.50 16.19
C ARG A 196 2.55 16.95 14.94
N LEU A 197 2.18 17.43 13.74
CA LEU A 197 2.72 17.01 12.45
C LEU A 197 3.65 18.05 11.80
N GLU A 198 4.02 19.11 12.50
CA GLU A 198 4.95 20.14 12.00
C GLU A 198 6.27 19.55 11.49
N ALA A 199 6.78 18.49 12.13
CA ALA A 199 7.99 17.80 11.69
C ALA A 199 7.86 17.26 10.26
N GLY A 200 6.70 16.69 9.91
CA GLY A 200 6.39 16.21 8.54
C GLY A 200 6.31 17.34 7.54
N GLN A 201 5.76 18.49 7.94
CA GLN A 201 5.74 19.68 7.10
C GLN A 201 7.16 20.20 6.82
N ARG A 202 8.03 20.19 7.80
CA ARG A 202 9.44 20.67 7.65
C ARG A 202 10.30 19.71 6.81
N GLU A 203 10.12 18.40 6.94
CA GLU A 203 10.85 17.41 6.13
C GLU A 203 10.38 17.40 4.67
N GLY A 204 9.14 17.77 4.43
CA GLY A 204 8.54 17.81 3.10
C GLY A 204 8.09 16.44 2.57
N PRO A 205 7.59 16.43 1.32
CA PRO A 205 7.01 15.23 0.71
C PRO A 205 8.08 14.25 0.23
N SER A 206 8.01 13.02 0.74
CA SER A 206 8.76 11.84 0.32
C SER A 206 7.85 10.90 -0.47
N LEU A 207 8.35 10.21 -1.48
CA LEU A 207 7.63 9.11 -2.12
C LEU A 207 7.49 7.94 -1.15
N LEU A 208 6.24 7.52 -0.90
CA LEU A 208 5.93 6.44 0.02
C LEU A 208 5.57 5.15 -0.74
N HIS A 209 5.81 4.02 -0.08
CA HIS A 209 5.13 2.77 -0.42
C HIS A 209 3.62 2.91 -0.15
N GLY A 210 3.24 3.51 0.97
CA GLY A 210 1.87 3.83 1.36
C GLY A 210 1.10 2.70 2.05
N ASP A 211 1.61 1.46 1.97
CA ASP A 211 1.07 0.29 2.68
C ASP A 211 2.21 -0.66 3.11
N LEU A 212 3.19 -0.15 3.84
CA LEU A 212 4.41 -0.89 4.20
C LEU A 212 4.20 -1.74 5.46
N TRP A 213 3.62 -2.91 5.34
CA TRP A 213 3.56 -3.94 6.38
C TRP A 213 4.29 -5.21 5.91
N SER A 214 4.52 -6.17 6.82
CA SER A 214 5.33 -7.35 6.51
C SER A 214 4.77 -8.24 5.39
N GLY A 215 3.45 -8.20 5.14
CA GLY A 215 2.84 -8.91 4.02
C GLY A 215 3.20 -8.34 2.65
N ASN A 216 3.61 -7.08 2.58
CA ASN A 216 4.02 -6.39 1.36
C ASN A 216 5.56 -6.36 1.19
N LEU A 217 6.29 -7.03 2.09
CA LEU A 217 7.71 -7.37 1.91
C LEU A 217 7.84 -8.76 1.31
N HIS A 218 8.31 -8.85 0.07
CA HIS A 218 8.65 -10.10 -0.57
C HIS A 218 10.16 -10.33 -0.49
N VAL A 219 10.57 -11.49 0.03
CA VAL A 219 11.99 -11.87 0.07
C VAL A 219 12.29 -12.79 -1.10
N LEU A 220 13.25 -12.40 -1.93
CA LEU A 220 13.67 -13.14 -3.11
C LEU A 220 14.49 -14.39 -2.74
N SER A 221 14.65 -15.32 -3.66
CA SER A 221 15.41 -16.56 -3.49
C SER A 221 16.86 -16.36 -3.01
N GLY A 222 17.45 -15.19 -3.29
CA GLY A 222 18.77 -14.78 -2.79
C GLY A 222 18.76 -14.12 -1.41
N GLY A 223 17.60 -13.86 -0.82
CA GLY A 223 17.45 -13.12 0.44
C GLY A 223 17.28 -11.62 0.26
N ASP A 224 17.34 -11.08 -0.95
CA ASP A 224 17.14 -9.67 -1.22
C ASP A 224 15.66 -9.27 -1.02
N PRO A 225 15.38 -8.07 -0.48
CA PRO A 225 14.02 -7.59 -0.29
C PRO A 225 13.44 -7.01 -1.60
N ALA A 226 12.15 -7.23 -1.81
CA ALA A 226 11.34 -6.56 -2.81
C ALA A 226 10.04 -6.05 -2.18
N LEU A 227 9.56 -4.89 -2.61
CA LEU A 227 8.30 -4.30 -2.16
C LEU A 227 7.20 -4.57 -3.19
N ILE A 228 6.05 -5.03 -2.70
CA ILE A 228 4.87 -5.39 -3.51
C ILE A 228 3.63 -4.67 -2.98
N ASP A 229 2.56 -4.62 -3.76
CA ASP A 229 1.25 -4.08 -3.37
C ASP A 229 1.29 -2.64 -2.83
N PRO A 230 1.92 -1.68 -3.53
CA PRO A 230 2.01 -0.31 -3.06
C PRO A 230 0.71 0.48 -3.23
N SER A 231 0.48 1.39 -2.28
CA SER A 231 -0.55 2.46 -2.32
C SER A 231 0.13 3.83 -2.33
N SER A 232 0.99 4.08 -3.34
CA SER A 232 1.97 5.16 -3.33
C SER A 232 1.36 6.56 -3.42
N TYR A 233 1.98 7.49 -2.74
CA TYR A 233 1.76 8.93 -2.82
C TYR A 233 2.95 9.67 -2.20
N TYR A 234 3.03 10.99 -2.39
CA TYR A 234 3.99 11.82 -1.69
C TYR A 234 3.44 12.20 -0.32
N GLY A 235 4.11 11.78 0.74
CA GLY A 235 3.73 12.01 2.13
C GLY A 235 4.96 12.17 3.04
N HIS A 236 4.74 12.23 4.35
CA HIS A 236 5.84 12.22 5.31
C HIS A 236 6.39 10.79 5.46
N ARG A 237 7.71 10.62 5.30
CA ARG A 237 8.39 9.30 5.32
C ARG A 237 8.08 8.44 6.54
N GLU A 238 7.79 9.03 7.68
CA GLU A 238 7.48 8.30 8.91
C GLU A 238 6.16 7.52 8.84
N VAL A 239 5.30 7.77 7.83
CA VAL A 239 4.06 7.01 7.62
C VAL A 239 4.37 5.54 7.32
N ASP A 240 5.31 5.26 6.41
CA ASP A 240 5.73 3.89 6.09
C ASP A 240 6.36 3.19 7.29
N LEU A 241 7.19 3.92 8.06
CA LEU A 241 7.78 3.38 9.28
C LEU A 241 6.72 3.07 10.35
N ALA A 242 5.72 3.94 10.50
CA ALA A 242 4.62 3.70 11.44
C ALA A 242 3.77 2.49 11.03
N MET A 243 3.53 2.29 9.73
CA MET A 243 2.81 1.13 9.22
C MET A 243 3.60 -0.16 9.42
N SER A 244 4.92 -0.16 9.14
CA SER A 244 5.77 -1.33 9.32
C SER A 244 5.82 -1.83 10.77
N GLN A 245 5.64 -0.94 11.75
CA GLN A 245 5.59 -1.27 13.18
C GLN A 245 4.21 -1.75 13.65
N LEU A 246 3.12 -1.44 12.91
CA LEU A 246 1.75 -1.66 13.40
C LEU A 246 1.41 -3.14 13.61
N PHE A 247 1.85 -4.01 12.71
CA PHE A 247 1.57 -5.45 12.76
C PHE A 247 2.82 -6.29 13.02
N GLY A 248 3.98 -5.66 13.12
CA GLY A 248 5.27 -6.34 13.30
C GLY A 248 5.76 -7.06 12.05
N GLY A 249 6.75 -7.94 12.23
CA GLY A 249 7.32 -8.77 11.15
C GLY A 249 8.60 -8.19 10.53
N PHE A 250 8.99 -6.96 10.88
CA PHE A 250 10.27 -6.37 10.51
C PHE A 250 11.26 -6.52 11.66
N ASP A 251 12.50 -6.86 11.32
CA ASP A 251 13.58 -6.98 12.31
C ASP A 251 14.05 -5.59 12.77
N TYR A 252 14.52 -5.50 14.02
CA TYR A 252 15.05 -4.24 14.57
C TYR A 252 16.25 -3.71 13.78
N VAL A 253 17.02 -4.59 13.13
CA VAL A 253 18.17 -4.23 12.28
C VAL A 253 17.75 -3.31 11.13
N PHE A 254 16.56 -3.52 10.57
CA PHE A 254 15.98 -2.63 9.56
C PHE A 254 15.81 -1.20 10.09
N TYR A 255 15.19 -1.05 11.26
CA TYR A 255 14.96 0.28 11.86
C TYR A 255 16.25 0.95 12.27
N ALA A 256 17.21 0.19 12.84
CA ALA A 256 18.52 0.71 13.22
C ALA A 256 19.29 1.22 12.00
N ALA A 257 19.35 0.45 10.92
CA ALA A 257 20.04 0.83 9.69
C ALA A 257 19.37 2.03 8.98
N TYR A 258 18.04 2.12 9.03
CA TYR A 258 17.33 3.29 8.53
C TYR A 258 17.62 4.54 9.35
N HIS A 259 17.51 4.44 10.69
CA HIS A 259 17.72 5.55 11.60
C HIS A 259 19.17 6.10 11.57
N GLU A 260 20.15 5.22 11.41
CA GLU A 260 21.57 5.61 11.27
C GLU A 260 21.78 6.55 10.09
N GLN A 261 21.12 6.32 8.95
CA GLN A 261 21.29 7.10 7.73
C GLN A 261 20.36 8.31 7.63
N TRP A 262 19.21 8.26 8.29
CA TRP A 262 18.24 9.35 8.34
C TRP A 262 17.47 9.33 9.67
N PRO A 263 18.03 9.94 10.71
CA PRO A 263 17.42 9.95 12.04
C PRO A 263 15.99 10.46 12.04
N LEU A 264 15.14 9.83 12.85
CA LEU A 264 13.78 10.29 13.08
C LEU A 264 13.80 11.51 14.01
N LEU A 265 12.94 12.48 13.73
CA LEU A 265 12.82 13.67 14.57
C LEU A 265 12.19 13.33 15.94
N PRO A 266 12.56 14.07 17.02
CA PRO A 266 11.93 13.90 18.33
C PRO A 266 10.39 13.91 18.23
N GLY A 267 9.73 13.11 19.05
CA GLY A 267 8.26 12.97 19.05
C GLY A 267 7.69 11.93 18.07
N TYR A 268 8.53 11.23 17.30
CA TYR A 268 8.03 10.13 16.47
C TYR A 268 7.38 9.03 17.33
N GLU A 269 8.13 8.41 18.24
CA GLU A 269 7.65 7.27 19.03
C GLU A 269 6.48 7.63 19.95
N SER A 270 6.50 8.80 20.55
CA SER A 270 5.48 9.21 21.52
C SER A 270 4.21 9.79 20.89
N THR A 271 4.28 10.29 19.66
CA THR A 271 3.19 11.07 19.08
C THR A 271 2.91 10.67 17.62
N ARG A 272 3.83 10.97 16.68
CA ARG A 272 3.55 10.85 15.25
C ARG A 272 3.30 9.42 14.80
N ARG A 273 3.99 8.44 15.35
CA ARG A 273 3.73 7.02 15.08
C ARG A 273 2.27 6.66 15.34
N HIS A 274 1.72 7.04 16.49
CA HIS A 274 0.32 6.75 16.83
C HIS A 274 -0.65 7.46 15.90
N ILE A 275 -0.38 8.73 15.54
CA ILE A 275 -1.20 9.50 14.60
C ILE A 275 -1.23 8.82 13.22
N TYR A 276 -0.06 8.36 12.71
CA TYR A 276 -0.01 7.68 11.42
C TYR A 276 -0.66 6.30 11.46
N GLN A 277 -0.48 5.56 12.55
CA GLN A 277 -1.14 4.26 12.76
C GLN A 277 -2.65 4.36 12.85
N LEU A 278 -3.22 5.46 13.36
CA LEU A 278 -4.68 5.66 13.41
C LEU A 278 -5.33 5.57 12.03
N TYR A 279 -4.68 6.05 10.97
CA TYR A 279 -5.19 5.91 9.61
C TYR A 279 -5.38 4.43 9.24
N TYR A 280 -4.36 3.63 9.38
CA TYR A 280 -4.40 2.20 9.03
C TYR A 280 -5.35 1.42 9.95
N LEU A 281 -5.44 1.78 11.22
CA LEU A 281 -6.41 1.18 12.14
C LEU A 281 -7.85 1.48 11.74
N LEU A 282 -8.17 2.72 11.32
CA LEU A 282 -9.47 3.08 10.79
C LEU A 282 -9.77 2.36 9.47
N VAL A 283 -8.78 2.23 8.58
CA VAL A 283 -8.90 1.41 7.36
C VAL A 283 -9.27 -0.03 7.73
N HIS A 284 -8.62 -0.63 8.72
CA HIS A 284 -8.94 -1.99 9.18
C HIS A 284 -10.32 -2.08 9.84
N VAL A 285 -10.75 -1.06 10.59
CA VAL A 285 -12.13 -0.97 11.08
C VAL A 285 -13.12 -0.98 9.91
N ASN A 286 -12.83 -0.23 8.83
CA ASN A 286 -13.70 -0.14 7.67
C ASN A 286 -13.71 -1.41 6.80
N LEU A 287 -12.61 -2.10 6.67
CA LEU A 287 -12.52 -3.33 5.87
C LEU A 287 -12.97 -4.58 6.64
N PHE A 288 -12.55 -4.71 7.90
CA PHE A 288 -12.66 -5.95 8.66
C PHE A 288 -13.57 -5.87 9.89
N GLY A 289 -14.17 -4.68 10.15
CA GLY A 289 -15.16 -4.50 11.19
C GLY A 289 -14.62 -4.18 12.58
N ALA A 290 -15.50 -4.33 13.59
CA ALA A 290 -15.28 -3.83 14.95
C ALA A 290 -14.10 -4.47 15.71
N GLY A 291 -13.51 -5.56 15.22
CA GLY A 291 -12.35 -6.20 15.85
C GLY A 291 -11.14 -5.28 16.02
N TYR A 292 -11.02 -4.25 15.17
CA TYR A 292 -9.92 -3.27 15.23
C TYR A 292 -10.27 -2.01 16.04
N ARG A 293 -11.55 -1.80 16.43
CA ARG A 293 -12.00 -0.61 17.19
C ARG A 293 -11.21 -0.42 18.49
N GLY A 294 -11.02 -1.48 19.26
CA GLY A 294 -10.28 -1.39 20.53
C GLY A 294 -8.84 -0.90 20.36
N ARG A 295 -8.13 -1.38 19.33
CA ARG A 295 -6.78 -0.91 19.01
C ARG A 295 -6.76 0.54 18.54
N THR A 296 -7.76 0.94 17.76
CA THR A 296 -7.94 2.34 17.31
C THR A 296 -8.10 3.28 18.48
N LEU A 297 -8.97 2.93 19.43
CA LEU A 297 -9.22 3.73 20.62
C LEU A 297 -8.02 3.75 21.59
N ALA A 298 -7.29 2.66 21.68
CA ALA A 298 -6.05 2.60 22.46
C ALA A 298 -4.96 3.51 21.89
N ALA A 299 -4.80 3.53 20.56
CA ALA A 299 -3.88 4.44 19.88
C ALA A 299 -4.28 5.91 20.10
N LEU A 300 -5.59 6.23 20.03
CA LEU A 300 -6.12 7.55 20.31
C LEU A 300 -5.89 7.93 21.77
N GLY A 301 -6.10 6.99 22.71
CA GLY A 301 -5.83 7.17 24.14
C GLY A 301 -4.34 7.45 24.43
N SER A 302 -3.41 6.83 23.71
CA SER A 302 -1.96 7.10 23.83
C SER A 302 -1.59 8.54 23.46
N LEU A 303 -2.45 9.25 22.73
CA LEU A 303 -2.29 10.66 22.34
C LEU A 303 -2.94 11.64 23.31
N GLY A 304 -3.60 11.13 24.35
CA GLY A 304 -4.29 11.94 25.39
C GLY A 304 -5.77 12.24 25.07
N TYR A 305 -6.36 11.53 24.13
CA TYR A 305 -7.77 11.70 23.76
C TYR A 305 -8.66 10.53 24.15
#